data_8816b4970ce42e90adecab7dbdfbb7fe
#
_entry.id   8816b4970ce42e90adecab7dbdfbb7fe
#
_cell.length_a   1.000
_cell.length_b   1.000
_cell.length_c   1.000
_cell.angle_alpha   90.00
_cell.angle_beta   90.00
_cell.angle_gamma   90.00
#
_symmetry.space_group_name_H-M   'P 1'
#
loop_
_entity.id
_entity.type
_entity.pdbx_description
1 polymer ?
#
loop_
_entity_poly.entity_id
_entity_poly.type
_entity_poly.pdbx_seq_one_letter_code
_entity_poly.pdbx_strand_id
1 'polypeptide(L)'
;MVRRIYVEKKQGFDVEAAGLFRSMKDDLHLQSVTGLRILNRYDIDGIDDETYEAAKFTVFAEPAIDSLYEEELPGDISSANFFGVEFLPGQYDQRADSAAQCIRLMKGDAQPVVKFARIIVLEGKLKKGQLDEIKNYCVNPVDSQIAENEKPETLDMEMTVPEDVATIEGFRDYAPEQLESYRREMGFAMSPEDIKFVQEYYGNTEHRDPTLTELKVIDTYWSDHCRHTTFNTTLENISFDDTPYGQIVREAFAEYMTMRKDVYGERDKNLCLMDMACIGAKYLKKHGKADDLDESEEINACSIKVKAKIDGREEDWLVMFKNETHNHPTEIEPFGGAATCLGGAIRDPLSGRVYVYQAMRVTGAADPRTPIEDTLEGKLPQRKITQEAAHGYSSYGNQIGLATGLVDEVYHDNYVAKRMEIGAVVGAAPADHVIRKVPEKGDVIILVGGRTGRDGCGGATGSSKEHTQESILQC
;
A
#
# COMPACT_ATOMS: atom_id res chain seq x y z
N MET A 1 31.44 -13.87 -8.07
CA MET A 1 31.61 -13.00 -9.29
C MET A 1 30.21 -12.73 -9.84
N VAL A 2 29.88 -11.48 -9.97
CA VAL A 2 28.56 -11.08 -10.51
C VAL A 2 28.41 -11.50 -11.97
N ARG A 3 27.31 -12.13 -12.29
CA ARG A 3 26.87 -12.47 -13.65
C ARG A 3 25.69 -11.63 -14.00
N ARG A 4 25.61 -11.17 -15.24
CA ARG A 4 24.51 -10.33 -15.72
C ARG A 4 23.80 -11.02 -16.84
N ILE A 5 22.47 -11.04 -16.79
CA ILE A 5 21.61 -11.48 -17.88
C ILE A 5 20.54 -10.44 -18.18
N TYR A 6 20.13 -10.43 -19.43
CA TYR A 6 19.01 -9.64 -19.91
C TYR A 6 17.98 -10.57 -20.53
N VAL A 7 16.74 -10.43 -20.12
CA VAL A 7 15.63 -11.23 -20.63
C VAL A 7 14.60 -10.33 -21.29
N GLU A 8 14.32 -10.59 -22.54
CA GLU A 8 13.39 -9.80 -23.35
C GLU A 8 12.25 -10.66 -23.84
N LYS A 9 11.03 -10.17 -23.77
CA LYS A 9 9.88 -10.83 -24.36
C LYS A 9 9.96 -10.78 -25.89
N LYS A 10 9.77 -11.92 -26.54
CA LYS A 10 9.67 -12.01 -28.00
C LYS A 10 8.46 -11.23 -28.50
N GLN A 11 8.54 -10.78 -29.75
CA GLN A 11 7.45 -10.08 -30.41
C GLN A 11 6.12 -10.85 -30.29
N GLY A 12 5.08 -10.12 -29.88
CA GLY A 12 3.74 -10.67 -29.63
C GLY A 12 3.51 -11.09 -28.16
N PHE A 13 4.58 -11.20 -27.36
CA PHE A 13 4.52 -11.41 -25.91
C PHE A 13 4.98 -10.18 -25.11
N ASP A 14 5.41 -9.14 -25.79
CA ASP A 14 5.97 -7.87 -25.29
C ASP A 14 4.90 -6.85 -24.88
N VAL A 15 3.85 -7.31 -24.20
CA VAL A 15 2.67 -6.50 -23.83
C VAL A 15 3.03 -5.27 -23.02
N GLU A 16 4.00 -5.40 -22.10
CA GLU A 16 4.47 -4.29 -21.26
C GLU A 16 5.14 -3.19 -22.12
N ALA A 17 6.03 -3.59 -23.01
CA ALA A 17 6.70 -2.68 -23.95
C ALA A 17 5.69 -1.96 -24.87
N ALA A 18 4.73 -2.71 -25.41
CA ALA A 18 3.67 -2.17 -26.24
C ALA A 18 2.74 -1.21 -25.48
N GLY A 19 2.49 -1.48 -24.21
CA GLY A 19 1.72 -0.61 -23.30
C GLY A 19 2.44 0.72 -23.08
N LEU A 20 3.71 0.66 -22.65
CA LEU A 20 4.54 1.84 -22.41
C LEU A 20 4.75 2.68 -23.68
N PHE A 21 4.94 2.00 -24.83
CA PHE A 21 5.04 2.70 -26.11
C PHE A 21 3.77 3.49 -26.44
N ARG A 22 2.59 2.93 -26.18
CA ARG A 22 1.32 3.66 -26.35
C ARG A 22 1.24 4.86 -25.43
N SER A 23 1.60 4.72 -24.15
CA SER A 23 1.62 5.85 -23.22
C SER A 23 2.55 6.99 -23.68
N MET A 24 3.71 6.66 -24.26
CA MET A 24 4.59 7.67 -24.85
C MET A 24 3.96 8.40 -26.05
N LYS A 25 3.11 7.73 -26.80
CA LYS A 25 2.38 8.34 -27.94
C LYS A 25 1.18 9.15 -27.49
N ASP A 26 0.40 8.60 -26.58
CA ASP A 26 -0.92 9.10 -26.22
C ASP A 26 -0.83 10.14 -25.08
N ASP A 27 0.07 9.91 -24.12
CA ASP A 27 0.20 10.76 -22.93
C ASP A 27 1.29 11.81 -23.09
N LEU A 28 2.49 11.42 -23.56
CA LEU A 28 3.62 12.34 -23.78
C LEU A 28 3.67 12.94 -25.18
N HIS A 29 2.79 12.52 -26.09
CA HIS A 29 2.73 13.00 -27.48
C HIS A 29 4.06 12.91 -28.27
N LEU A 30 4.92 11.95 -27.89
CA LEU A 30 6.28 11.80 -28.44
C LEU A 30 6.28 11.03 -29.76
N GLN A 31 6.00 11.72 -30.87
CA GLN A 31 6.01 11.11 -32.21
C GLN A 31 7.42 10.69 -32.66
N SER A 32 8.48 11.23 -32.06
CA SER A 32 9.88 10.91 -32.33
C SER A 32 10.32 9.53 -31.90
N VAL A 33 9.63 8.90 -30.92
CA VAL A 33 9.82 7.52 -30.53
C VAL A 33 9.14 6.62 -31.56
N THR A 34 9.87 5.75 -32.22
CA THR A 34 9.33 4.87 -33.28
C THR A 34 9.17 3.43 -32.86
N GLY A 35 9.83 3.04 -31.75
CA GLY A 35 9.72 1.73 -31.13
C GLY A 35 10.20 1.78 -29.69
N LEU A 36 9.82 0.78 -28.90
CA LEU A 36 10.22 0.62 -27.53
C LEU A 36 10.39 -0.87 -27.21
N ARG A 37 11.48 -1.18 -26.52
CA ARG A 37 11.76 -2.53 -26.02
C ARG A 37 12.00 -2.47 -24.51
N ILE A 38 11.65 -3.52 -23.81
CA ILE A 38 11.93 -3.69 -22.38
C ILE A 38 12.71 -4.97 -22.17
N LEU A 39 13.87 -4.84 -21.54
CA LEU A 39 14.69 -5.98 -21.14
C LEU A 39 14.75 -6.01 -19.60
N ASN A 40 14.46 -7.15 -19.03
CA ASN A 40 14.63 -7.42 -17.61
C ASN A 40 16.09 -7.78 -17.34
N ARG A 41 16.84 -6.91 -16.69
CA ARG A 41 18.23 -7.15 -16.28
C ARG A 41 18.24 -7.80 -14.90
N TYR A 42 18.98 -8.88 -14.78
CA TYR A 42 19.29 -9.49 -13.49
C TYR A 42 20.80 -9.53 -13.32
N ASP A 43 21.27 -9.01 -12.20
CA ASP A 43 22.62 -9.16 -11.69
C ASP A 43 22.57 -10.23 -10.60
N ILE A 44 23.42 -11.27 -10.71
CA ILE A 44 23.32 -12.49 -9.91
C ILE A 44 24.69 -12.79 -9.32
N ASP A 45 24.76 -12.99 -8.01
CA ASP A 45 25.97 -13.40 -7.28
C ASP A 45 25.66 -14.55 -6.31
N GLY A 46 26.70 -15.14 -5.69
CA GLY A 46 26.56 -16.17 -4.67
C GLY A 46 26.17 -17.56 -5.17
N ILE A 47 26.33 -17.84 -6.48
CA ILE A 47 26.05 -19.16 -7.08
C ILE A 47 27.19 -19.64 -7.96
N ASP A 48 27.33 -20.96 -8.10
CA ASP A 48 28.29 -21.60 -8.99
C ASP A 48 27.81 -21.68 -10.45
N ASP A 49 28.71 -22.08 -11.34
CA ASP A 49 28.44 -22.17 -12.78
C ASP A 49 27.33 -23.14 -13.13
N GLU A 50 27.26 -24.27 -12.46
CA GLU A 50 26.25 -25.31 -12.71
C GLU A 50 24.86 -24.80 -12.33
N THR A 51 24.74 -24.15 -11.17
CA THR A 51 23.49 -23.55 -10.72
C THR A 51 23.06 -22.41 -11.62
N TYR A 52 24.02 -21.58 -12.07
CA TYR A 52 23.73 -20.50 -12.99
C TYR A 52 23.18 -21.00 -14.34
N GLU A 53 23.85 -21.99 -14.95
CA GLU A 53 23.41 -22.58 -16.22
C GLU A 53 21.99 -23.18 -16.11
N ALA A 54 21.72 -23.89 -15.01
CA ALA A 54 20.39 -24.44 -14.76
C ALA A 54 19.33 -23.36 -14.53
N ALA A 55 19.67 -22.27 -13.85
CA ALA A 55 18.73 -21.19 -13.51
C ALA A 55 18.31 -20.35 -14.73
N LYS A 56 19.16 -20.22 -15.76
CA LYS A 56 18.87 -19.39 -16.94
C LYS A 56 17.48 -19.64 -17.54
N PHE A 57 17.11 -20.90 -17.67
CA PHE A 57 15.84 -21.30 -18.32
C PHE A 57 14.83 -21.96 -17.38
N THR A 58 15.15 -22.00 -16.08
CA THR A 58 14.23 -22.52 -15.07
C THR A 58 13.67 -21.38 -14.20
N VAL A 59 14.47 -20.32 -13.98
CA VAL A 59 14.11 -19.20 -13.12
C VAL A 59 13.91 -17.91 -13.90
N PHE A 60 14.81 -17.58 -14.83
CA PHE A 60 14.87 -16.25 -15.41
C PHE A 60 14.15 -16.10 -16.74
N ALA A 61 14.19 -17.12 -17.60
CA ALA A 61 13.63 -17.04 -18.93
C ALA A 61 12.86 -18.29 -19.33
N GLU A 62 11.79 -18.11 -20.10
CA GLU A 62 11.08 -19.18 -20.76
C GLU A 62 11.42 -19.19 -22.27
N PRO A 63 12.16 -20.18 -22.79
CA PRO A 63 12.63 -20.18 -24.18
C PRO A 63 11.54 -20.03 -25.23
N ALA A 64 10.30 -20.40 -24.92
CA ALA A 64 9.18 -20.28 -25.86
C ALA A 64 8.84 -18.81 -26.14
N ILE A 65 8.91 -17.96 -25.14
CA ILE A 65 8.41 -16.57 -25.16
C ILE A 65 9.48 -15.52 -24.88
N ASP A 66 10.66 -15.94 -24.41
CA ASP A 66 11.76 -15.05 -24.03
C ASP A 66 13.00 -15.25 -24.90
N SER A 67 13.76 -14.19 -25.08
CA SER A 67 15.14 -14.17 -25.54
C SER A 67 16.04 -13.80 -24.37
N LEU A 68 17.13 -14.53 -24.18
CA LEU A 68 18.10 -14.32 -23.11
C LEU A 68 19.45 -13.90 -23.71
N TYR A 69 20.05 -12.88 -23.14
CA TYR A 69 21.39 -12.37 -23.50
C TYR A 69 22.25 -12.34 -22.24
N GLU A 70 23.50 -12.74 -22.38
CA GLU A 70 24.44 -12.82 -21.27
C GLU A 70 25.48 -11.71 -21.36
N GLU A 71 25.79 -11.10 -20.23
CA GLU A 71 26.81 -10.09 -19.98
C GLU A 71 26.61 -8.77 -20.74
N GLU A 72 26.19 -8.79 -22.00
CA GLU A 72 26.05 -7.61 -22.86
C GLU A 72 24.63 -7.45 -23.38
N LEU A 73 24.23 -6.22 -23.58
CA LEU A 73 23.00 -5.90 -24.30
C LEU A 73 23.11 -6.39 -25.76
N PRO A 74 21.98 -6.78 -26.39
CA PRO A 74 21.99 -7.11 -27.82
C PRO A 74 22.67 -6.03 -28.67
N GLY A 75 23.52 -6.44 -29.61
CA GLY A 75 24.36 -5.52 -30.38
C GLY A 75 23.63 -4.45 -31.19
N ASP A 76 22.35 -4.65 -31.48
CA ASP A 76 21.48 -3.70 -32.15
C ASP A 76 21.05 -2.53 -31.21
N ILE A 77 21.24 -2.68 -29.89
CA ILE A 77 20.90 -1.64 -28.88
C ILE A 77 22.07 -0.66 -28.62
N SER A 78 23.29 -1.04 -29.00
CA SER A 78 24.50 -0.26 -28.69
C SER A 78 24.49 1.21 -29.14
N SER A 79 23.65 1.56 -30.12
CA SER A 79 23.45 2.90 -30.63
C SER A 79 22.10 3.54 -30.27
N ALA A 80 21.25 2.82 -29.55
CA ALA A 80 19.93 3.29 -29.15
C ALA A 80 19.99 4.13 -27.87
N ASN A 81 18.98 4.97 -27.65
CA ASN A 81 18.79 5.59 -26.34
C ASN A 81 18.20 4.55 -25.38
N PHE A 82 18.86 4.30 -24.27
CA PHE A 82 18.31 3.42 -23.24
C PHE A 82 18.65 3.93 -21.83
N PHE A 83 17.89 3.47 -20.85
CA PHE A 83 18.14 3.67 -19.43
C PHE A 83 17.54 2.53 -18.64
N GLY A 84 18.10 2.28 -17.46
CA GLY A 84 17.57 1.32 -16.51
C GLY A 84 16.73 2.00 -15.43
N VAL A 85 15.72 1.30 -14.93
CA VAL A 85 14.95 1.68 -13.75
C VAL A 85 15.05 0.55 -12.74
N GLU A 86 15.46 0.86 -11.51
CA GLU A 86 15.58 -0.08 -10.40
C GLU A 86 14.93 0.50 -9.14
N PHE A 87 14.57 -0.35 -8.19
CA PHE A 87 14.07 0.12 -6.91
C PHE A 87 15.15 0.81 -6.08
N LEU A 88 14.72 1.76 -5.25
CA LEU A 88 15.62 2.42 -4.30
C LEU A 88 16.20 1.41 -3.32
N PRO A 89 17.43 1.63 -2.81
CA PRO A 89 18.00 0.82 -1.75
C PRO A 89 17.06 0.72 -0.54
N GLY A 90 16.78 -0.50 -0.09
CA GLY A 90 15.84 -0.77 1.00
C GLY A 90 14.41 -1.04 0.57
N GLN A 91 14.02 -0.73 -0.65
CA GLN A 91 12.73 -1.15 -1.20
C GLN A 91 12.73 -2.65 -1.53
N TYR A 92 11.60 -3.29 -1.32
CA TYR A 92 11.43 -4.72 -1.61
C TYR A 92 11.28 -4.95 -3.11
N ASP A 93 12.23 -5.66 -3.69
CA ASP A 93 12.20 -6.09 -5.08
C ASP A 93 11.66 -7.51 -5.19
N GLN A 94 10.38 -7.63 -5.50
CA GLN A 94 9.70 -8.92 -5.61
C GLN A 94 10.31 -9.83 -6.69
N ARG A 95 10.78 -9.29 -7.81
CA ARG A 95 11.38 -10.09 -8.89
C ARG A 95 12.75 -10.65 -8.47
N ALA A 96 13.57 -9.82 -7.88
CA ALA A 96 14.87 -10.23 -7.37
C ALA A 96 14.74 -11.28 -6.26
N ASP A 97 13.85 -11.04 -5.30
CA ASP A 97 13.60 -11.97 -4.20
C ASP A 97 13.02 -13.30 -4.68
N SER A 98 12.02 -13.29 -5.56
CA SER A 98 11.45 -14.51 -6.14
C SER A 98 12.48 -15.32 -6.92
N ALA A 99 13.35 -14.66 -7.69
CA ALA A 99 14.44 -15.33 -8.40
C ALA A 99 15.42 -15.99 -7.42
N ALA A 100 15.82 -15.28 -6.37
CA ALA A 100 16.68 -15.82 -5.33
C ALA A 100 16.05 -17.02 -4.61
N GLN A 101 14.75 -16.94 -4.29
CA GLN A 101 14.03 -18.06 -3.68
C GLN A 101 13.96 -19.28 -4.60
N CYS A 102 13.67 -19.09 -5.89
CA CYS A 102 13.64 -20.19 -6.87
C CYS A 102 15.02 -20.88 -6.97
N ILE A 103 16.12 -20.12 -6.97
CA ILE A 103 17.48 -20.69 -6.97
C ILE A 103 17.74 -21.50 -5.69
N ARG A 104 17.33 -21.01 -4.52
CA ARG A 104 17.45 -21.77 -3.26
C ARG A 104 16.62 -23.06 -3.27
N LEU A 105 15.47 -23.07 -3.92
CA LEU A 105 14.67 -24.29 -4.09
C LEU A 105 15.34 -25.30 -5.02
N MET A 106 16.07 -24.83 -6.05
CA MET A 106 16.85 -25.70 -6.95
C MET A 106 18.08 -26.28 -6.24
N LYS A 107 18.74 -25.49 -5.40
CA LYS A 107 19.98 -25.86 -4.70
C LYS A 107 19.97 -25.31 -3.28
N GLY A 108 19.61 -26.15 -2.32
CA GLY A 108 19.28 -25.77 -0.95
C GLY A 108 20.44 -25.13 -0.14
N ASP A 109 21.69 -25.30 -0.57
CA ASP A 109 22.89 -24.69 0.04
C ASP A 109 23.32 -23.38 -0.65
N ALA A 110 22.72 -23.01 -1.78
CA ALA A 110 23.03 -21.78 -2.47
C ALA A 110 22.60 -20.54 -1.66
N GLN A 111 23.42 -19.50 -1.72
CA GLN A 111 23.13 -18.19 -1.12
C GLN A 111 23.07 -17.11 -2.20
N PRO A 112 22.09 -17.19 -3.12
CA PRO A 112 21.99 -16.24 -4.21
C PRO A 112 21.64 -14.83 -3.71
N VAL A 113 22.33 -13.85 -4.25
CA VAL A 113 21.97 -12.44 -4.21
C VAL A 113 21.59 -12.04 -5.62
N VAL A 114 20.42 -11.49 -5.79
CA VAL A 114 19.91 -11.05 -7.10
C VAL A 114 19.50 -9.59 -6.98
N LYS A 115 19.90 -8.78 -7.97
CA LYS A 115 19.34 -7.44 -8.20
C LYS A 115 18.62 -7.41 -9.55
N PHE A 116 17.59 -6.63 -9.63
CA PHE A 116 16.79 -6.48 -10.83
C PHE A 116 16.74 -5.03 -11.28
N ALA A 117 16.77 -4.81 -12.59
CA ALA A 117 16.46 -3.52 -13.19
C ALA A 117 15.71 -3.73 -14.51
N ARG A 118 14.82 -2.83 -14.83
CA ARG A 118 14.11 -2.79 -16.10
C ARG A 118 14.83 -1.87 -17.05
N ILE A 119 15.37 -2.39 -18.14
CA ILE A 119 16.06 -1.61 -19.17
C ILE A 119 15.05 -1.22 -20.24
N ILE A 120 14.83 0.06 -20.40
CA ILE A 120 13.94 0.65 -21.41
C ILE A 120 14.79 1.14 -22.57
N VAL A 121 14.56 0.59 -23.74
CA VAL A 121 15.27 0.92 -24.98
C VAL A 121 14.31 1.66 -25.89
N LEU A 122 14.74 2.82 -26.40
CA LEU A 122 13.96 3.72 -27.21
C LEU A 122 14.51 3.78 -28.63
N GLU A 123 13.68 3.44 -29.58
CA GLU A 123 14.00 3.59 -31.00
C GLU A 123 13.49 4.94 -31.53
N GLY A 124 14.23 5.55 -32.44
CA GLY A 124 13.88 6.81 -33.06
C GLY A 124 14.86 7.93 -32.73
N LYS A 125 14.60 9.10 -33.28
CA LYS A 125 15.45 10.29 -33.07
C LYS A 125 14.84 11.21 -32.06
N LEU A 126 15.26 11.07 -30.80
CA LEU A 126 14.81 11.89 -29.70
C LEU A 126 15.37 13.33 -29.83
N LYS A 127 14.53 14.32 -29.56
CA LYS A 127 14.94 15.71 -29.42
C LYS A 127 15.55 15.94 -28.04
N LYS A 128 16.32 17.03 -27.91
CA LYS A 128 16.89 17.43 -26.60
C LYS A 128 15.78 17.59 -25.55
N GLY A 129 15.96 16.97 -24.39
CA GLY A 129 15.01 17.01 -23.28
C GLY A 129 13.95 15.88 -23.29
N GLN A 130 13.68 15.26 -24.43
CA GLN A 130 12.66 14.18 -24.49
C GLN A 130 13.07 12.93 -23.73
N LEU A 131 14.36 12.62 -23.67
CA LEU A 131 14.85 11.49 -22.86
C LEU A 131 14.60 11.73 -21.36
N ASP A 132 14.82 12.97 -20.89
CA ASP A 132 14.60 13.33 -19.49
C ASP A 132 13.10 13.32 -19.16
N GLU A 133 12.26 13.79 -20.08
CA GLU A 133 10.80 13.70 -19.96
C GLU A 133 10.32 12.24 -19.82
N ILE A 134 10.87 11.34 -20.65
CA ILE A 134 10.54 9.90 -20.59
C ILE A 134 11.04 9.28 -19.26
N LYS A 135 12.26 9.64 -18.82
CA LYS A 135 12.77 9.16 -17.54
C LYS A 135 11.90 9.60 -16.38
N ASN A 136 11.50 10.87 -16.34
CA ASN A 136 10.61 11.41 -15.31
C ASN A 136 9.22 10.71 -15.31
N TYR A 137 8.73 10.32 -16.48
CA TYR A 137 7.50 9.55 -16.58
C TYR A 137 7.64 8.12 -16.07
N CYS A 138 8.78 7.47 -16.34
CA CYS A 138 9.01 6.06 -16.00
C CYS A 138 9.46 5.84 -14.54
N VAL A 139 10.15 6.81 -13.93
CA VAL A 139 10.69 6.74 -12.57
C VAL A 139 9.74 7.42 -11.59
N ASN A 140 9.35 6.70 -10.55
CA ASN A 140 8.70 7.30 -9.40
C ASN A 140 9.77 7.49 -8.30
N PRO A 141 10.14 8.73 -7.95
CA PRO A 141 11.25 8.98 -7.01
C PRO A 141 10.99 8.49 -5.58
N VAL A 142 9.75 8.06 -5.29
CA VAL A 142 9.38 7.49 -3.99
C VAL A 142 9.83 6.03 -3.87
N ASP A 143 9.86 5.27 -4.97
CA ASP A 143 10.16 3.84 -4.97
C ASP A 143 11.34 3.44 -5.85
N SER A 144 11.69 4.26 -6.86
CA SER A 144 12.62 3.86 -7.90
C SER A 144 13.59 4.97 -8.30
N GLN A 145 14.66 4.57 -8.96
CA GLN A 145 15.72 5.43 -9.48
C GLN A 145 16.23 4.93 -10.82
N ILE A 146 17.04 5.78 -11.48
CA ILE A 146 17.79 5.37 -12.68
C ILE A 146 18.90 4.40 -12.25
N ALA A 147 18.89 3.21 -12.83
CA ALA A 147 19.87 2.18 -12.58
C ALA A 147 21.22 2.53 -13.22
N GLU A 148 22.30 2.17 -12.56
CA GLU A 148 23.64 2.24 -13.14
C GLU A 148 23.80 1.20 -14.26
N ASN A 149 24.46 1.58 -15.37
CA ASN A 149 24.68 0.69 -16.50
C ASN A 149 25.89 -0.24 -16.29
N GLU A 150 26.88 0.21 -15.53
CA GLU A 150 28.07 -0.60 -15.24
C GLU A 150 27.69 -1.81 -14.38
N LYS A 151 28.31 -2.96 -14.69
CA LYS A 151 28.13 -4.17 -13.90
C LYS A 151 28.94 -4.05 -12.62
N PRO A 152 28.33 -4.19 -11.44
CA PRO A 152 29.07 -4.13 -10.18
C PRO A 152 30.00 -5.36 -10.02
N GLU A 153 31.08 -5.19 -9.30
CA GLU A 153 32.00 -6.29 -8.97
C GLU A 153 31.41 -7.25 -7.94
N THR A 154 30.58 -6.75 -7.04
CA THR A 154 29.87 -7.52 -6.01
C THR A 154 28.45 -6.96 -5.83
N LEU A 155 27.54 -7.83 -5.42
CA LEU A 155 26.18 -7.45 -4.98
C LEU A 155 26.08 -7.37 -3.46
N ASP A 156 27.15 -7.61 -2.74
CA ASP A 156 27.18 -7.43 -1.29
C ASP A 156 26.92 -5.96 -0.99
N MET A 157 25.84 -5.69 -0.30
CA MET A 157 25.62 -4.35 0.24
C MET A 157 26.46 -4.18 1.49
N GLU A 158 27.37 -3.23 1.48
CA GLU A 158 27.97 -2.75 2.72
C GLU A 158 26.83 -2.17 3.58
N MET A 159 26.32 -2.99 4.48
CA MET A 159 25.36 -2.52 5.47
C MET A 159 26.12 -1.67 6.48
N THR A 160 26.03 -0.36 6.34
CA THR A 160 26.42 0.55 7.40
C THR A 160 25.57 0.18 8.61
N VAL A 161 26.19 -0.28 9.68
CA VAL A 161 25.46 -0.50 10.95
C VAL A 161 24.93 0.86 11.37
N PRO A 162 23.61 1.06 11.48
CA PRO A 162 23.05 2.34 11.88
C PRO A 162 23.53 2.68 13.29
N GLU A 163 23.78 3.95 13.53
CA GLU A 163 24.04 4.46 14.88
C GLU A 163 22.91 4.12 15.84
N ASP A 164 23.20 4.10 17.12
CA ASP A 164 22.17 3.97 18.16
C ASP A 164 21.15 5.11 18.05
N VAL A 165 19.92 4.83 18.46
CA VAL A 165 18.84 5.82 18.40
C VAL A 165 19.21 7.04 19.24
N ALA A 166 19.20 8.22 18.62
CA ALA A 166 19.56 9.46 19.28
C ALA A 166 18.55 9.81 20.40
N THR A 167 19.06 10.20 21.55
CA THR A 167 18.29 10.88 22.60
C THR A 167 18.18 12.37 22.25
N ILE A 168 17.01 12.96 22.45
CA ILE A 168 16.79 14.39 22.16
C ILE A 168 17.17 15.18 23.41
N GLU A 169 18.45 15.45 23.53
CA GLU A 169 19.04 16.10 24.69
C GLU A 169 18.40 17.46 24.99
N GLY A 170 17.99 17.66 26.24
CA GLY A 170 17.36 18.89 26.69
C GLY A 170 15.90 19.08 26.29
N PHE A 171 15.26 18.08 25.68
CA PHE A 171 13.86 18.16 25.25
C PHE A 171 12.91 18.59 26.37
N ARG A 172 13.14 18.12 27.58
CA ARG A 172 12.33 18.47 28.78
C ARG A 172 12.36 19.96 29.13
N ASP A 173 13.43 20.64 28.76
CA ASP A 173 13.70 22.04 29.13
C ASP A 173 13.53 23.01 27.94
N TYR A 174 13.04 22.51 26.78
CA TYR A 174 12.79 23.36 25.62
C TYR A 174 11.79 24.47 25.97
N ALA A 175 12.13 25.71 25.63
CA ALA A 175 11.18 26.80 25.66
C ALA A 175 10.04 26.54 24.64
N PRO A 176 8.85 27.14 24.84
CA PRO A 176 7.70 26.91 23.96
C PRO A 176 8.01 27.14 22.47
N GLU A 177 8.80 28.14 22.14
CA GLU A 177 9.20 28.47 20.78
C GLU A 177 10.16 27.41 20.19
N GLN A 178 11.05 26.87 21.00
CA GLN A 178 11.97 25.79 20.59
C GLN A 178 11.20 24.49 20.35
N LEU A 179 10.26 24.18 21.24
CA LEU A 179 9.42 22.99 21.15
C LEU A 179 8.56 23.00 19.86
N GLU A 180 7.97 24.15 19.53
CA GLU A 180 7.19 24.33 18.32
C GLU A 180 8.08 24.28 17.05
N SER A 181 9.29 24.86 17.11
CA SER A 181 10.23 24.78 16.01
C SER A 181 10.65 23.31 15.74
N TYR A 182 10.95 22.57 16.81
CA TYR A 182 11.30 21.16 16.73
C TYR A 182 10.14 20.31 16.18
N ARG A 183 8.90 20.54 16.64
CA ARG A 183 7.71 19.88 16.12
C ARG A 183 7.57 20.04 14.62
N ARG A 184 7.75 21.27 14.11
CA ARG A 184 7.66 21.58 12.67
C ARG A 184 8.81 20.97 11.87
N GLU A 185 10.03 21.07 12.39
CA GLU A 185 11.21 20.50 11.75
C GLU A 185 11.07 18.98 11.57
N MET A 186 10.58 18.30 12.61
CA MET A 186 10.34 16.85 12.59
C MET A 186 9.07 16.46 11.84
N GLY A 187 8.24 17.41 11.44
CA GLY A 187 6.99 17.17 10.73
C GLY A 187 5.98 16.34 11.55
N PHE A 188 5.97 16.49 12.88
CA PHE A 188 5.05 15.76 13.74
C PHE A 188 3.59 16.13 13.49
N ALA A 189 2.71 15.14 13.57
CA ALA A 189 1.26 15.30 13.48
C ALA A 189 0.64 15.85 14.77
N MET A 190 1.33 15.71 15.90
CA MET A 190 0.93 16.27 17.20
C MET A 190 0.70 17.78 17.10
N SER A 191 -0.34 18.30 17.81
CA SER A 191 -0.55 19.74 17.99
C SER A 191 0.52 20.35 18.91
N PRO A 192 0.65 21.68 18.96
CA PRO A 192 1.52 22.34 19.95
C PRO A 192 1.20 21.96 21.39
N GLU A 193 -0.07 21.74 21.69
CA GLU A 193 -0.54 21.32 23.02
C GLU A 193 -0.16 19.87 23.31
N ASP A 194 -0.25 19.00 22.32
CA ASP A 194 0.09 17.57 22.46
C ASP A 194 1.58 17.39 22.73
N ILE A 195 2.46 18.03 21.96
CA ILE A 195 3.90 17.89 22.16
C ILE A 195 4.33 18.51 23.51
N LYS A 196 3.64 19.57 23.97
CA LYS A 196 3.85 20.13 25.30
C LYS A 196 3.45 19.13 26.39
N PHE A 197 2.33 18.45 26.22
CA PHE A 197 1.91 17.39 27.15
C PHE A 197 2.94 16.25 27.20
N VAL A 198 3.49 15.85 26.06
CA VAL A 198 4.58 14.86 25.99
C VAL A 198 5.84 15.36 26.70
N GLN A 199 6.21 16.63 26.53
CA GLN A 199 7.32 17.25 27.26
C GLN A 199 7.12 17.19 28.77
N GLU A 200 5.93 17.57 29.25
CA GLU A 200 5.57 17.53 30.67
C GLU A 200 5.61 16.09 31.22
N TYR A 201 5.19 15.10 30.44
CA TYR A 201 5.28 13.70 30.83
C TYR A 201 6.73 13.24 31.04
N TYR A 202 7.61 13.53 30.09
CA TYR A 202 9.03 13.19 30.23
C TYR A 202 9.73 13.96 31.34
N GLY A 203 9.32 15.18 31.58
CA GLY A 203 9.82 15.99 32.71
C GLY A 203 9.35 15.51 34.09
N ASN A 204 8.06 15.26 34.25
CA ASN A 204 7.42 15.02 35.52
C ASN A 204 7.28 13.54 35.91
N THR A 205 7.26 12.65 34.94
CA THR A 205 7.00 11.20 35.14
C THR A 205 8.23 10.35 34.83
N GLU A 206 8.79 10.47 33.63
CA GLU A 206 9.94 9.69 33.18
C GLU A 206 11.28 10.21 33.76
N HIS A 207 11.37 11.50 34.02
CA HIS A 207 12.58 12.21 34.53
C HIS A 207 13.82 12.00 33.62
N ARG A 208 13.62 11.78 32.30
CA ARG A 208 14.65 11.62 31.29
C ARG A 208 14.24 12.28 29.99
N ASP A 209 15.18 12.53 29.11
CA ASP A 209 14.85 12.96 27.76
C ASP A 209 14.39 11.77 26.90
N PRO A 210 13.46 11.99 25.94
CA PRO A 210 13.00 10.94 25.03
C PRO A 210 14.05 10.66 23.96
N THR A 211 13.99 9.44 23.43
CA THR A 211 14.64 9.12 22.16
C THR A 211 13.82 9.61 20.98
N LEU A 212 14.45 9.79 19.83
CA LEU A 212 13.76 10.12 18.57
C LEU A 212 12.69 9.08 18.22
N THR A 213 12.99 7.79 18.43
CA THR A 213 12.02 6.71 18.17
C THR A 213 10.79 6.82 19.07
N GLU A 214 10.97 7.11 20.35
CA GLU A 214 9.85 7.30 21.28
C GLU A 214 8.93 8.43 20.82
N LEU A 215 9.50 9.58 20.45
CA LEU A 215 8.70 10.71 19.94
C LEU A 215 7.95 10.35 18.64
N LYS A 216 8.59 9.65 17.70
CA LYS A 216 7.94 9.20 16.45
C LYS A 216 6.82 8.20 16.72
N VAL A 217 7.01 7.26 17.65
CA VAL A 217 5.97 6.30 18.04
C VAL A 217 4.78 7.00 18.70
N ILE A 218 5.05 7.93 19.61
CA ILE A 218 4.00 8.72 20.27
C ILE A 218 3.25 9.56 19.22
N ASP A 219 3.95 10.23 18.31
CA ASP A 219 3.36 11.00 17.22
C ASP A 219 2.44 10.15 16.34
N THR A 220 2.86 8.92 16.03
CA THR A 220 2.05 7.97 15.27
C THR A 220 0.75 7.62 16.00
N TYR A 221 0.79 7.40 17.29
CA TYR A 221 -0.41 7.17 18.10
C TYR A 221 -1.30 8.41 18.23
N TRP A 222 -0.71 9.60 18.23
CA TRP A 222 -1.43 10.88 18.34
C TRP A 222 -2.00 11.33 17.01
N SER A 223 -1.51 10.77 15.90
CA SER A 223 -2.00 11.12 14.58
C SER A 223 -3.49 10.77 14.44
N ASP A 224 -4.24 11.59 13.73
CA ASP A 224 -5.66 11.33 13.41
C ASP A 224 -5.81 10.26 12.32
N HIS A 225 -5.14 9.10 12.53
CA HIS A 225 -5.18 7.98 11.61
C HIS A 225 -6.62 7.53 11.36
N CYS A 226 -7.00 7.39 10.10
CA CYS A 226 -8.38 7.10 9.68
C CYS A 226 -9.42 8.09 10.22
N ARG A 227 -9.02 9.29 10.61
CA ARG A 227 -9.88 10.34 11.16
C ARG A 227 -10.63 9.94 12.44
N HIS A 228 -10.10 9.02 13.22
CA HIS A 228 -10.75 8.58 14.46
C HIS A 228 -11.01 9.73 15.43
N THR A 229 -10.07 10.64 15.63
CA THR A 229 -10.23 11.82 16.47
C THR A 229 -11.29 12.76 15.91
N THR A 230 -11.22 13.06 14.61
CA THR A 230 -12.21 13.90 13.90
C THR A 230 -13.61 13.32 14.04
N PHE A 231 -13.80 12.02 13.78
CA PHE A 231 -15.10 11.36 13.88
C PHE A 231 -15.65 11.28 15.31
N ASN A 232 -14.80 11.32 16.32
CA ASN A 232 -15.18 11.31 17.73
C ASN A 232 -15.30 12.71 18.36
N THR A 233 -15.01 13.78 17.61
CA THR A 233 -15.19 15.16 18.07
C THR A 233 -16.63 15.40 18.46
N THR A 234 -16.85 15.99 19.65
CA THR A 234 -18.17 16.32 20.15
C THR A 234 -18.78 17.45 19.32
N LEU A 235 -19.98 17.24 18.82
CA LEU A 235 -20.75 18.21 18.05
C LEU A 235 -21.63 19.02 19.00
N GLU A 236 -21.32 20.31 19.19
CA GLU A 236 -22.08 21.19 20.06
C GLU A 236 -23.15 22.02 19.32
N ASN A 237 -22.83 22.46 18.12
CA ASN A 237 -23.70 23.32 17.31
C ASN A 237 -24.05 22.62 15.99
N ILE A 238 -25.32 22.27 15.84
CA ILE A 238 -25.83 21.59 14.63
C ILE A 238 -26.92 22.45 14.01
N SER A 239 -26.74 22.78 12.75
CA SER A 239 -27.72 23.52 11.97
C SER A 239 -28.04 22.79 10.66
N PHE A 240 -29.19 23.06 10.08
CA PHE A 240 -29.65 22.45 8.83
C PHE A 240 -30.05 23.54 7.88
N ASP A 241 -29.74 23.37 6.61
CA ASP A 241 -30.14 24.28 5.57
C ASP A 241 -31.67 24.33 5.45
N ASP A 242 -32.18 25.49 5.12
CA ASP A 242 -33.63 25.68 4.86
C ASP A 242 -33.98 25.37 3.39
N THR A 243 -33.75 24.09 3.04
CA THR A 243 -33.99 23.53 1.72
C THR A 243 -34.76 22.22 1.86
N PRO A 244 -35.37 21.69 0.78
CA PRO A 244 -36.03 20.38 0.82
C PRO A 244 -35.07 19.26 1.25
N TYR A 245 -33.79 19.33 0.87
CA TYR A 245 -32.76 18.36 1.29
C TYR A 245 -32.38 18.54 2.77
N GLY A 246 -32.24 19.78 3.23
CA GLY A 246 -31.99 20.09 4.65
C GLY A 246 -33.11 19.60 5.55
N GLN A 247 -34.37 19.62 5.07
CA GLN A 247 -35.49 19.04 5.80
C GLN A 247 -35.34 17.52 5.97
N ILE A 248 -34.95 16.79 4.93
CA ILE A 248 -34.73 15.32 4.99
C ILE A 248 -33.63 15.00 6.01
N VAL A 249 -32.53 15.77 5.98
CA VAL A 249 -31.42 15.57 6.93
C VAL A 249 -31.84 15.88 8.36
N ARG A 250 -32.66 16.92 8.58
CA ARG A 250 -33.23 17.25 9.89
C ARG A 250 -34.11 16.12 10.45
N GLU A 251 -34.94 15.53 9.61
CA GLU A 251 -35.80 14.38 9.98
C GLU A 251 -34.95 13.15 10.34
N ALA A 252 -33.93 12.83 9.54
CA ALA A 252 -33.01 11.75 9.82
C ALA A 252 -32.24 11.98 11.15
N PHE A 253 -31.84 13.23 11.42
CA PHE A 253 -31.21 13.57 12.69
C PHE A 253 -32.16 13.42 13.90
N ALA A 254 -33.41 13.78 13.75
CA ALA A 254 -34.43 13.58 14.81
C ALA A 254 -34.65 12.07 15.09
N GLU A 255 -34.64 11.24 14.05
CA GLU A 255 -34.69 9.78 14.18
C GLU A 255 -33.43 9.25 14.88
N TYR A 256 -32.24 9.71 14.51
CA TYR A 256 -30.99 9.39 15.21
C TYR A 256 -31.06 9.73 16.70
N MET A 257 -31.54 10.90 17.07
CA MET A 257 -31.68 11.29 18.48
C MET A 257 -32.66 10.39 19.24
N THR A 258 -33.72 9.89 18.56
CA THR A 258 -34.65 8.92 19.12
C THR A 258 -33.98 7.56 19.35
N MET A 259 -33.19 7.09 18.39
CA MET A 259 -32.40 5.86 18.53
C MET A 259 -31.36 5.98 19.66
N ARG A 260 -30.69 7.13 19.81
CA ARG A 260 -29.75 7.38 20.92
C ARG A 260 -30.43 7.22 22.27
N LYS A 261 -31.58 7.86 22.45
CA LYS A 261 -32.34 7.79 23.70
C LYS A 261 -32.76 6.36 24.01
N ASP A 262 -33.18 5.62 23.01
CA ASP A 262 -33.52 4.21 23.20
C ASP A 262 -32.28 3.37 23.54
N VAL A 263 -31.20 3.47 22.76
CA VAL A 263 -30.00 2.62 22.94
C VAL A 263 -29.25 2.92 24.23
N TYR A 264 -29.07 4.20 24.55
CA TYR A 264 -28.23 4.61 25.67
C TYR A 264 -28.98 4.92 26.98
N GLY A 265 -30.28 5.24 26.89
CA GLY A 265 -31.04 5.68 28.07
C GLY A 265 -30.46 6.96 28.65
N GLU A 266 -30.15 6.92 29.95
CA GLU A 266 -29.57 8.04 30.70
C GLU A 266 -28.03 8.07 30.67
N ARG A 267 -27.39 7.17 29.90
CA ARG A 267 -25.93 7.17 29.80
C ARG A 267 -25.45 8.39 29.02
N ASP A 268 -24.52 9.13 29.60
CA ASP A 268 -23.83 10.23 28.92
C ASP A 268 -22.94 9.66 27.80
N LYS A 269 -23.22 10.02 26.57
CA LYS A 269 -22.47 9.64 25.37
C LYS A 269 -22.28 10.88 24.51
N ASN A 270 -21.05 11.13 24.07
CA ASN A 270 -20.76 12.23 23.16
C ASN A 270 -21.58 12.10 21.87
N LEU A 271 -22.13 13.23 21.45
CA LEU A 271 -22.78 13.34 20.14
C LEU A 271 -21.66 13.63 19.13
N CYS A 272 -21.37 12.68 18.25
CA CYS A 272 -20.28 12.74 17.29
C CYS A 272 -20.62 11.96 16.01
N LEU A 273 -19.83 12.16 14.96
CA LEU A 273 -20.06 11.48 13.67
C LEU A 273 -19.93 9.96 13.79
N MET A 274 -19.00 9.46 14.62
CA MET A 274 -18.83 8.03 14.84
C MET A 274 -20.07 7.41 15.50
N ASP A 275 -20.69 8.12 16.43
CA ASP A 275 -21.92 7.65 17.06
C ASP A 275 -23.08 7.62 16.05
N MET A 276 -23.21 8.64 15.19
CA MET A 276 -24.19 8.66 14.12
C MET A 276 -24.02 7.46 13.17
N ALA A 277 -22.78 7.14 12.81
CA ALA A 277 -22.48 6.00 11.93
C ALA A 277 -22.83 4.65 12.56
N CYS A 278 -22.66 4.51 13.88
CA CYS A 278 -22.81 3.23 14.59
C CYS A 278 -24.18 2.99 15.21
N ILE A 279 -25.00 4.05 15.41
CA ILE A 279 -26.23 3.94 16.20
C ILE A 279 -27.24 2.98 15.59
N GLY A 280 -27.37 2.94 14.26
CA GLY A 280 -28.28 2.05 13.56
C GLY A 280 -28.02 0.58 13.87
N ALA A 281 -26.75 0.16 13.80
CA ALA A 281 -26.34 -1.21 14.15
C ALA A 281 -26.64 -1.54 15.62
N LYS A 282 -26.33 -0.61 16.54
CA LYS A 282 -26.62 -0.78 17.97
C LYS A 282 -28.12 -0.87 18.26
N TYR A 283 -28.92 -0.07 17.55
CA TYR A 283 -30.36 -0.09 17.66
C TYR A 283 -30.95 -1.41 17.14
N LEU A 284 -30.52 -1.87 15.97
CA LEU A 284 -30.95 -3.14 15.40
C LEU A 284 -30.59 -4.33 16.33
N LYS A 285 -29.36 -4.33 16.86
CA LYS A 285 -28.91 -5.35 17.82
C LYS A 285 -29.78 -5.38 19.07
N LYS A 286 -30.07 -4.20 19.67
CA LYS A 286 -30.92 -4.09 20.84
C LYS A 286 -32.34 -4.64 20.63
N HIS A 287 -32.84 -4.54 19.41
CA HIS A 287 -34.18 -4.98 19.02
C HIS A 287 -34.22 -6.39 18.37
N GLY A 288 -33.16 -7.20 18.54
CA GLY A 288 -33.11 -8.58 18.02
C GLY A 288 -33.19 -8.66 16.50
N LYS A 289 -32.65 -7.67 15.80
CA LYS A 289 -32.57 -7.63 14.33
C LYS A 289 -31.17 -7.96 13.78
N ALA A 290 -30.26 -8.39 14.66
CA ALA A 290 -28.90 -8.78 14.33
C ALA A 290 -28.50 -10.04 15.11
N ASP A 291 -29.42 -10.97 15.28
CA ASP A 291 -29.21 -12.24 16.02
C ASP A 291 -28.27 -13.20 15.27
N ASP A 292 -28.11 -12.98 13.98
CA ASP A 292 -27.18 -13.68 13.09
C ASP A 292 -25.74 -13.12 13.18
N LEU A 293 -25.52 -12.01 13.87
CA LEU A 293 -24.17 -11.49 14.07
C LEU A 293 -23.33 -12.49 14.88
N ASP A 294 -22.17 -12.84 14.35
CA ASP A 294 -21.17 -13.66 15.02
C ASP A 294 -20.30 -12.79 15.91
N GLU A 295 -20.57 -12.80 17.21
CA GLU A 295 -19.82 -12.00 18.19
C GLU A 295 -18.64 -12.79 18.75
N SER A 296 -17.46 -12.19 18.69
CA SER A 296 -16.24 -12.70 19.30
C SER A 296 -15.32 -11.56 19.72
N GLU A 297 -14.26 -11.88 20.45
CA GLU A 297 -13.20 -10.91 20.77
C GLU A 297 -12.33 -10.55 19.55
N GLU A 298 -12.43 -11.34 18.46
CA GLU A 298 -11.72 -11.11 17.21
C GLU A 298 -12.61 -10.28 16.26
N ILE A 299 -12.37 -8.97 16.17
CA ILE A 299 -13.23 -8.03 15.44
C ILE A 299 -12.46 -7.43 14.25
N ASN A 300 -11.94 -8.26 13.35
CA ASN A 300 -11.22 -7.80 12.16
C ASN A 300 -12.11 -7.68 10.92
N ALA A 301 -13.22 -8.44 10.88
CA ALA A 301 -14.20 -8.40 9.79
C ALA A 301 -15.62 -8.55 10.35
N CYS A 302 -16.62 -8.08 9.65
CA CYS A 302 -18.00 -8.37 9.98
C CYS A 302 -18.27 -9.86 9.69
N SER A 303 -18.75 -10.61 10.68
CA SER A 303 -19.07 -12.02 10.57
C SER A 303 -20.53 -12.28 10.92
N ILE A 304 -21.22 -13.05 10.07
CA ILE A 304 -22.60 -13.47 10.29
C ILE A 304 -22.74 -14.99 10.20
N LYS A 305 -23.67 -15.53 10.98
CA LYS A 305 -24.05 -16.95 10.97
C LYS A 305 -25.11 -17.19 9.90
N VAL A 306 -24.87 -18.14 9.04
CA VAL A 306 -25.82 -18.49 7.98
C VAL A 306 -26.04 -20.00 7.95
N LYS A 307 -27.24 -20.42 7.53
CA LYS A 307 -27.56 -21.80 7.18
C LYS A 307 -27.35 -21.99 5.69
N ALA A 308 -26.35 -22.78 5.33
CA ALA A 308 -26.07 -23.11 3.93
C ALA A 308 -26.60 -24.50 3.59
N LYS A 309 -27.21 -24.65 2.42
CA LYS A 309 -27.64 -25.96 1.94
C LYS A 309 -26.65 -26.47 0.89
N ILE A 310 -25.79 -27.41 1.30
CA ILE A 310 -24.73 -27.98 0.48
C ILE A 310 -25.02 -29.46 0.23
N ASP A 311 -25.08 -29.88 -1.02
CA ASP A 311 -25.41 -31.26 -1.42
C ASP A 311 -26.65 -31.84 -0.73
N GLY A 312 -27.65 -30.98 -0.51
CA GLY A 312 -28.92 -31.36 0.13
C GLY A 312 -28.88 -31.42 1.66
N ARG A 313 -27.74 -31.15 2.29
CA ARG A 313 -27.57 -31.06 3.75
C ARG A 313 -27.54 -29.61 4.19
N GLU A 314 -28.15 -29.33 5.33
CA GLU A 314 -28.06 -28.01 5.96
C GLU A 314 -26.83 -27.97 6.88
N GLU A 315 -26.01 -26.95 6.73
CA GLU A 315 -24.76 -26.73 7.46
C GLU A 315 -24.73 -25.34 8.05
N ASP A 316 -24.09 -25.17 9.20
CA ASP A 316 -23.80 -23.88 9.81
C ASP A 316 -22.52 -23.30 9.23
N TRP A 317 -22.62 -22.09 8.68
CA TRP A 317 -21.50 -21.39 8.09
C TRP A 317 -21.32 -19.99 8.70
N LEU A 318 -20.09 -19.50 8.70
CA LEU A 318 -19.78 -18.10 8.91
C LEU A 318 -19.46 -17.45 7.57
N VAL A 319 -20.09 -16.31 7.33
CA VAL A 319 -19.79 -15.45 6.18
C VAL A 319 -19.20 -14.16 6.71
N MET A 320 -18.02 -13.79 6.21
CA MET A 320 -17.32 -12.57 6.60
C MET A 320 -17.25 -11.58 5.44
N PHE A 321 -17.43 -10.31 5.79
CA PHE A 321 -17.24 -9.18 4.89
C PHE A 321 -16.24 -8.21 5.50
N LYS A 322 -15.30 -7.75 4.69
CA LYS A 322 -14.35 -6.69 5.03
C LYS A 322 -14.24 -5.71 3.88
N ASN A 323 -14.19 -4.44 4.20
CA ASN A 323 -13.72 -3.40 3.28
C ASN A 323 -12.57 -2.62 3.94
N GLU A 324 -11.65 -2.18 3.11
CA GLU A 324 -10.45 -1.43 3.51
C GLU A 324 -10.23 -0.26 2.58
N THR A 325 -9.80 0.86 3.12
CA THR A 325 -9.39 2.03 2.34
C THR A 325 -7.89 2.22 2.41
N HIS A 326 -7.25 2.52 1.29
CA HIS A 326 -5.80 2.75 1.23
C HIS A 326 -5.49 3.90 0.27
N ASN A 327 -6.01 5.08 0.60
CA ASN A 327 -6.09 6.23 -0.30
C ASN A 327 -4.72 6.87 -0.55
N HIS A 328 -4.04 7.27 0.53
CA HIS A 328 -2.79 8.01 0.46
C HIS A 328 -1.64 7.20 -0.15
N PRO A 329 -1.35 5.96 0.28
CA PRO A 329 -0.31 5.15 -0.35
C PRO A 329 -0.58 4.87 -1.83
N THR A 330 -1.84 4.65 -2.22
CA THR A 330 -2.19 4.45 -3.64
C THR A 330 -2.00 5.72 -4.48
N GLU A 331 -2.13 6.90 -3.89
CA GLU A 331 -1.86 8.16 -4.57
C GLU A 331 -0.37 8.35 -4.89
N ILE A 332 0.52 7.84 -4.05
CA ILE A 332 1.96 8.07 -4.10
C ILE A 332 2.68 6.96 -4.86
N GLU A 333 2.37 5.73 -4.53
CA GLU A 333 2.90 4.51 -5.15
C GLU A 333 1.70 3.60 -5.46
N PRO A 334 1.05 3.82 -6.62
CA PRO A 334 -0.27 3.25 -6.90
C PRO A 334 -0.29 1.73 -7.02
N PHE A 335 0.79 1.09 -7.49
CA PHE A 335 0.85 -0.36 -7.59
C PHE A 335 0.84 -1.03 -6.20
N GLY A 336 1.79 -0.70 -5.35
CA GLY A 336 1.91 -1.29 -4.02
C GLY A 336 0.80 -0.82 -3.08
N GLY A 337 0.36 0.45 -3.21
CA GLY A 337 -0.74 0.99 -2.43
C GLY A 337 -2.05 0.22 -2.69
N ALA A 338 -2.41 -0.01 -3.94
CA ALA A 338 -3.60 -0.78 -4.30
C ALA A 338 -3.46 -2.27 -3.96
N ALA A 339 -2.28 -2.86 -4.14
CA ALA A 339 -2.00 -4.24 -3.74
C ALA A 339 -2.16 -4.41 -2.21
N THR A 340 -1.65 -3.48 -1.42
CA THR A 340 -1.77 -3.48 0.04
C THR A 340 -3.23 -3.30 0.49
N CYS A 341 -4.01 -2.46 -0.19
CA CYS A 341 -5.44 -2.28 0.05
C CYS A 341 -6.18 -3.62 -0.04
N LEU A 342 -6.03 -4.34 -1.15
CA LEU A 342 -6.65 -5.66 -1.31
C LEU A 342 -6.07 -6.66 -0.30
N GLY A 343 -4.76 -6.65 -0.09
CA GLY A 343 -4.08 -7.52 0.86
C GLY A 343 -4.61 -7.37 2.29
N GLY A 344 -4.82 -6.13 2.76
CA GLY A 344 -5.45 -5.84 4.05
C GLY A 344 -6.86 -6.39 4.14
N ALA A 345 -7.68 -6.10 3.12
CA ALA A 345 -9.04 -6.59 3.06
C ALA A 345 -9.12 -8.14 3.10
N ILE A 346 -8.18 -8.85 2.45
CA ILE A 346 -8.15 -10.32 2.43
C ILE A 346 -7.64 -10.88 3.76
N ARG A 347 -6.57 -10.31 4.32
CA ARG A 347 -5.93 -10.84 5.54
C ARG A 347 -6.84 -10.82 6.75
N ASP A 348 -7.73 -9.85 6.86
CA ASP A 348 -8.61 -9.72 8.02
C ASP A 348 -9.61 -10.89 8.14
N PRO A 349 -10.40 -11.25 7.11
CA PRO A 349 -11.22 -12.48 7.17
C PRO A 349 -10.39 -13.75 7.28
N LEU A 350 -9.20 -13.83 6.65
CA LEU A 350 -8.31 -14.98 6.83
C LEU A 350 -7.86 -15.12 8.28
N SER A 351 -7.57 -14.02 8.98
CA SER A 351 -7.29 -14.06 10.41
C SER A 351 -8.48 -14.57 11.22
N GLY A 352 -9.69 -14.34 10.73
CA GLY A 352 -10.94 -14.94 11.23
C GLY A 352 -11.17 -16.40 10.84
N ARG A 353 -10.22 -17.04 10.18
CA ARG A 353 -10.21 -18.45 9.72
C ARG A 353 -11.24 -18.77 8.64
N VAL A 354 -11.67 -17.80 7.86
CA VAL A 354 -12.52 -18.04 6.68
C VAL A 354 -11.71 -17.96 5.39
N TYR A 355 -12.15 -18.69 4.37
CA TYR A 355 -11.59 -18.60 3.03
C TYR A 355 -12.23 -17.44 2.29
N VAL A 356 -11.41 -16.52 1.80
CA VAL A 356 -11.88 -15.41 0.95
C VAL A 356 -12.01 -15.91 -0.48
N TYR A 357 -13.19 -15.80 -1.06
CA TYR A 357 -13.48 -16.31 -2.40
C TYR A 357 -13.86 -15.23 -3.41
N GLN A 358 -14.13 -14.02 -2.97
CA GLN A 358 -14.55 -12.90 -3.81
C GLN A 358 -13.88 -11.62 -3.36
N ALA A 359 -13.21 -10.93 -4.29
CA ALA A 359 -12.71 -9.58 -4.11
C ALA A 359 -13.46 -8.58 -5.01
N MET A 360 -13.57 -7.36 -4.52
CA MET A 360 -14.22 -6.24 -5.21
C MET A 360 -13.35 -5.00 -5.05
N ARG A 361 -13.34 -4.15 -6.05
CA ARG A 361 -12.67 -2.85 -6.01
C ARG A 361 -13.67 -1.76 -6.34
N VAL A 362 -13.80 -0.79 -5.45
CA VAL A 362 -14.61 0.41 -5.66
C VAL A 362 -13.72 1.62 -5.47
N THR A 363 -13.67 2.51 -6.43
CA THR A 363 -12.69 3.60 -6.45
C THR A 363 -13.35 4.92 -6.80
N GLY A 364 -13.05 5.97 -6.04
CA GLY A 364 -13.25 7.35 -6.46
C GLY A 364 -11.95 7.91 -7.04
N ALA A 365 -11.95 8.38 -8.27
CA ALA A 365 -10.79 8.88 -8.97
C ALA A 365 -11.11 10.15 -9.75
N ALA A 366 -10.08 10.97 -10.04
CA ALA A 366 -10.21 12.01 -11.04
C ALA A 366 -10.21 11.40 -12.46
N ASP A 367 -10.56 12.20 -13.46
CA ASP A 367 -10.64 11.72 -14.85
C ASP A 367 -9.25 11.23 -15.33
N PRO A 368 -9.10 9.94 -15.66
CA PRO A 368 -7.82 9.40 -16.12
C PRO A 368 -7.40 9.92 -17.51
N ARG A 369 -8.28 10.65 -18.20
CA ARG A 369 -7.98 11.32 -19.48
C ARG A 369 -7.41 12.72 -19.30
N THR A 370 -7.27 13.20 -18.06
CA THR A 370 -6.66 14.50 -17.76
C THR A 370 -5.27 14.58 -18.40
N PRO A 371 -4.98 15.61 -19.22
CA PRO A 371 -3.67 15.81 -19.81
C PRO A 371 -2.55 15.89 -18.76
N ILE A 372 -1.34 15.47 -19.10
CA ILE A 372 -0.21 15.46 -18.16
C ILE A 372 0.14 16.89 -17.71
N GLU A 373 0.03 17.85 -18.60
CA GLU A 373 0.28 19.28 -18.31
C GLU A 373 -0.69 19.87 -17.27
N ASP A 374 -1.86 19.25 -17.07
CA ASP A 374 -2.85 19.65 -16.07
C ASP A 374 -2.67 18.88 -14.74
N THR A 375 -1.64 18.06 -14.62
CA THR A 375 -1.32 17.34 -13.39
C THR A 375 -0.89 18.33 -12.30
N LEU A 376 -1.47 18.18 -11.09
CA LEU A 376 -1.06 18.98 -9.94
C LEU A 376 0.44 18.77 -9.65
N GLU A 377 1.12 19.85 -9.29
CA GLU A 377 2.54 19.80 -8.93
C GLU A 377 2.78 18.78 -7.79
N GLY A 378 3.82 17.97 -7.95
CA GLY A 378 4.17 16.92 -6.98
C GLY A 378 3.28 15.69 -7.03
N LYS A 379 2.33 15.56 -7.97
CA LYS A 379 1.48 14.38 -8.12
C LYS A 379 1.81 13.59 -9.38
N LEU A 380 1.48 12.32 -9.34
CA LEU A 380 1.50 11.46 -10.53
C LEU A 380 0.31 11.78 -11.45
N PRO A 381 0.46 11.63 -12.78
CA PRO A 381 -0.65 11.76 -13.71
C PRO A 381 -1.82 10.82 -13.38
N GLN A 382 -3.07 11.30 -13.49
CA GLN A 382 -4.26 10.53 -13.11
C GLN A 382 -4.38 9.20 -13.86
N ARG A 383 -3.98 9.16 -15.12
CA ARG A 383 -3.95 7.92 -15.91
C ARG A 383 -2.96 6.91 -15.36
N LYS A 384 -1.76 7.37 -14.99
CA LYS A 384 -0.71 6.50 -14.41
C LYS A 384 -1.21 5.90 -13.09
N ILE A 385 -1.75 6.73 -12.20
CA ILE A 385 -2.32 6.25 -10.93
C ILE A 385 -3.39 5.19 -11.18
N THR A 386 -4.32 5.43 -12.09
CA THR A 386 -5.43 4.50 -12.39
C THR A 386 -4.92 3.17 -12.96
N GLN A 387 -3.97 3.19 -13.88
CA GLN A 387 -3.40 1.99 -14.49
C GLN A 387 -2.59 1.16 -13.50
N GLU A 388 -1.67 1.80 -12.77
CA GLU A 388 -0.82 1.13 -11.79
C GLU A 388 -1.62 0.57 -10.61
N ALA A 389 -2.62 1.31 -10.12
CA ALA A 389 -3.53 0.81 -9.10
C ALA A 389 -4.33 -0.42 -9.56
N ALA A 390 -4.78 -0.44 -10.82
CA ALA A 390 -5.44 -1.60 -11.39
C ALA A 390 -4.50 -2.81 -11.48
N HIS A 391 -3.24 -2.58 -11.87
CA HIS A 391 -2.22 -3.64 -11.92
C HIS A 391 -1.90 -4.18 -10.53
N GLY A 392 -1.71 -3.33 -9.52
CA GLY A 392 -1.42 -3.73 -8.15
C GLY A 392 -2.54 -4.58 -7.55
N TYR A 393 -3.77 -4.16 -7.73
CA TYR A 393 -4.94 -4.88 -7.26
C TYR A 393 -5.07 -6.26 -7.91
N SER A 394 -4.93 -6.31 -9.24
CA SER A 394 -4.95 -7.55 -10.00
C SER A 394 -3.79 -8.48 -9.64
N SER A 395 -2.59 -7.93 -9.46
CA SER A 395 -1.39 -8.71 -9.12
C SER A 395 -1.55 -9.45 -7.79
N TYR A 396 -2.03 -8.79 -6.75
CA TYR A 396 -2.24 -9.44 -5.46
C TYR A 396 -3.25 -10.58 -5.54
N GLY A 397 -4.41 -10.35 -6.18
CA GLY A 397 -5.42 -11.38 -6.37
C GLY A 397 -4.91 -12.58 -7.18
N ASN A 398 -4.19 -12.32 -8.26
CA ASN A 398 -3.63 -13.39 -9.12
C ASN A 398 -2.61 -14.26 -8.38
N GLN A 399 -1.78 -13.68 -7.49
CA GLN A 399 -0.78 -14.44 -6.73
C GLN A 399 -1.40 -15.44 -5.76
N ILE A 400 -2.58 -15.18 -5.25
CA ILE A 400 -3.28 -16.06 -4.32
C ILE A 400 -4.47 -16.80 -4.96
N GLY A 401 -4.68 -16.66 -6.26
CA GLY A 401 -5.75 -17.32 -6.99
C GLY A 401 -7.15 -16.78 -6.70
N LEU A 402 -7.26 -15.51 -6.30
CA LEU A 402 -8.52 -14.84 -5.97
C LEU A 402 -8.97 -13.91 -7.10
N ALA A 403 -10.16 -14.15 -7.62
CA ALA A 403 -10.75 -13.28 -8.64
C ALA A 403 -11.24 -11.96 -8.04
N THR A 404 -10.89 -10.84 -8.70
CA THR A 404 -11.55 -9.55 -8.47
C THR A 404 -12.78 -9.47 -9.38
N GLY A 405 -13.92 -9.89 -8.86
CA GLY A 405 -15.15 -10.10 -9.65
C GLY A 405 -15.95 -8.84 -9.95
N LEU A 406 -15.75 -7.77 -9.18
CA LEU A 406 -16.36 -6.46 -9.42
C LEU A 406 -15.29 -5.39 -9.37
N VAL A 407 -15.23 -4.56 -10.41
CA VAL A 407 -14.44 -3.32 -10.44
C VAL A 407 -15.39 -2.20 -10.83
N ASP A 408 -15.56 -1.22 -9.96
CA ASP A 408 -16.38 -0.05 -10.18
C ASP A 408 -15.59 1.21 -9.86
N GLU A 409 -15.53 2.16 -10.79
CA GLU A 409 -14.78 3.40 -10.66
C GLU A 409 -15.73 4.59 -10.89
N VAL A 410 -15.77 5.50 -9.92
CA VAL A 410 -16.52 6.75 -9.99
C VAL A 410 -15.54 7.89 -10.21
N TYR A 411 -15.71 8.64 -11.29
CA TYR A 411 -14.84 9.76 -11.64
C TYR A 411 -15.48 11.09 -11.26
N HIS A 412 -14.73 11.91 -10.53
CA HIS A 412 -15.15 13.25 -10.13
C HIS A 412 -13.94 14.15 -9.87
N ASP A 413 -14.01 15.41 -10.25
CA ASP A 413 -12.91 16.38 -10.15
C ASP A 413 -12.40 16.56 -8.71
N ASN A 414 -13.23 16.38 -7.70
CA ASN A 414 -12.83 16.48 -6.30
C ASN A 414 -11.85 15.37 -5.87
N TYR A 415 -11.68 14.31 -6.66
CA TYR A 415 -10.68 13.26 -6.40
C TYR A 415 -9.31 13.56 -7.02
N VAL A 416 -9.12 14.72 -7.68
CA VAL A 416 -7.82 15.08 -8.27
C VAL A 416 -6.72 15.21 -7.21
N ALA A 417 -7.07 15.69 -6.02
CA ALA A 417 -6.13 15.86 -4.93
C ALA A 417 -5.89 14.56 -4.14
N LYS A 418 -6.88 13.69 -4.06
CA LYS A 418 -6.79 12.44 -3.32
C LYS A 418 -7.77 11.40 -3.83
N ARG A 419 -7.23 10.31 -4.32
CA ARG A 419 -7.97 9.13 -4.74
C ARG A 419 -8.63 8.44 -3.55
N MET A 420 -9.81 7.86 -3.75
CA MET A 420 -10.50 6.98 -2.82
C MET A 420 -10.34 5.53 -3.29
N GLU A 421 -9.34 4.82 -2.78
CA GLU A 421 -9.13 3.41 -3.09
C GLU A 421 -9.80 2.54 -2.04
N ILE A 422 -10.75 1.70 -2.44
CA ILE A 422 -11.50 0.81 -1.55
C ILE A 422 -11.40 -0.62 -2.08
N GLY A 423 -10.83 -1.50 -1.26
CA GLY A 423 -10.90 -2.95 -1.44
C GLY A 423 -12.00 -3.55 -0.58
N ALA A 424 -12.77 -4.47 -1.11
CA ALA A 424 -13.76 -5.21 -0.34
C ALA A 424 -13.72 -6.68 -0.69
N VAL A 425 -13.99 -7.54 0.29
CA VAL A 425 -13.96 -8.98 0.11
C VAL A 425 -15.09 -9.68 0.86
N VAL A 426 -15.45 -10.85 0.35
CA VAL A 426 -16.35 -11.79 1.01
C VAL A 426 -15.63 -13.11 1.22
N GLY A 427 -15.70 -13.64 2.44
CA GLY A 427 -15.14 -14.93 2.80
C GLY A 427 -16.17 -15.80 3.51
N ALA A 428 -15.98 -17.11 3.50
CA ALA A 428 -16.84 -18.04 4.21
C ALA A 428 -16.09 -19.28 4.66
N ALA A 429 -16.57 -19.90 5.75
CA ALA A 429 -16.13 -21.23 6.20
C ALA A 429 -17.26 -21.94 6.96
N PRO A 430 -17.25 -23.28 7.02
CA PRO A 430 -18.06 -24.00 7.99
C PRO A 430 -17.79 -23.52 9.41
N ALA A 431 -18.83 -23.29 10.21
CA ALA A 431 -18.69 -22.66 11.52
C ALA A 431 -17.80 -23.47 12.49
N ASP A 432 -17.80 -24.79 12.37
CA ASP A 432 -16.96 -25.69 13.15
C ASP A 432 -15.47 -25.69 12.76
N HIS A 433 -15.12 -25.13 11.61
CA HIS A 433 -13.73 -24.92 11.22
C HIS A 433 -13.11 -23.69 11.89
N VAL A 434 -13.92 -22.78 12.41
CA VAL A 434 -13.46 -21.54 13.05
C VAL A 434 -13.18 -21.77 14.53
N ILE A 435 -11.95 -22.18 14.82
CA ILE A 435 -11.50 -22.47 16.18
C ILE A 435 -10.89 -21.22 16.80
N ARG A 436 -11.46 -20.73 17.89
CA ARG A 436 -10.99 -19.57 18.65
C ARG A 436 -10.51 -20.03 20.01
N LYS A 437 -9.19 -20.12 20.17
CA LYS A 437 -8.54 -20.50 21.43
C LYS A 437 -7.60 -19.40 21.88
N VAL A 438 -7.51 -19.21 23.20
CA VAL A 438 -6.51 -18.34 23.82
C VAL A 438 -5.25 -19.15 24.08
N PRO A 439 -4.04 -18.66 23.76
CA PRO A 439 -2.79 -19.34 24.07
C PRO A 439 -2.63 -19.57 25.57
N GLU A 440 -2.10 -20.72 25.95
CA GLU A 440 -1.88 -21.12 27.34
C GLU A 440 -0.38 -21.27 27.64
N LYS A 441 -0.03 -21.30 28.93
CA LYS A 441 1.35 -21.54 29.36
C LYS A 441 1.83 -22.90 28.89
N GLY A 442 2.84 -22.93 28.06
CA GLY A 442 3.42 -24.16 27.49
C GLY A 442 3.17 -24.34 26.01
N ASP A 443 2.34 -23.50 25.42
CA ASP A 443 2.15 -23.49 23.97
C ASP A 443 3.43 -23.08 23.26
N VAL A 444 3.68 -23.66 22.09
CA VAL A 444 4.84 -23.36 21.25
C VAL A 444 4.45 -22.33 20.20
N ILE A 445 5.16 -21.21 20.20
CA ILE A 445 5.02 -20.18 19.17
C ILE A 445 6.00 -20.49 18.05
N ILE A 446 5.47 -20.69 16.84
CA ILE A 446 6.28 -20.95 15.64
C ILE A 446 6.11 -19.77 14.67
N LEU A 447 7.23 -19.12 14.34
CA LEU A 447 7.29 -18.10 13.29
C LEU A 447 7.78 -18.74 12.00
N VAL A 448 6.97 -18.67 10.95
CA VAL A 448 7.33 -19.13 9.60
C VAL A 448 7.28 -17.93 8.65
N GLY A 449 8.39 -17.65 7.97
CA GLY A 449 8.48 -16.52 7.04
C GLY A 449 9.90 -16.05 6.84
N GLY A 450 10.05 -14.95 6.13
CA GLY A 450 11.30 -14.25 5.92
C GLY A 450 11.63 -13.25 7.02
N ARG A 451 12.79 -12.63 6.94
CA ARG A 451 13.15 -11.50 7.80
C ARG A 451 12.36 -10.27 7.40
N THR A 452 11.92 -9.50 8.37
CA THR A 452 11.33 -8.18 8.14
C THR A 452 12.40 -7.09 8.24
N GLY A 453 12.21 -5.99 7.50
CA GLY A 453 13.03 -4.78 7.63
C GLY A 453 12.71 -3.97 8.88
N ARG A 454 13.36 -2.83 9.04
CA ARG A 454 13.08 -1.83 10.09
C ARG A 454 12.04 -0.79 9.67
N ASP A 455 11.26 -1.11 8.66
CA ASP A 455 10.26 -0.21 8.11
C ASP A 455 9.12 0.01 9.10
N GLY A 456 8.39 1.08 8.99
CA GLY A 456 7.07 1.17 9.50
C GLY A 456 6.79 2.10 10.67
N CYS A 457 7.79 2.71 11.31
CA CYS A 457 7.51 3.81 12.23
C CYS A 457 7.21 5.08 11.43
N GLY A 458 5.97 5.34 11.11
CA GLY A 458 5.56 6.57 10.43
C GLY A 458 4.67 6.39 9.21
N GLY A 459 4.48 5.18 8.69
CA GLY A 459 3.59 4.93 7.55
C GLY A 459 2.14 5.35 7.83
N ALA A 460 1.66 5.15 9.05
CA ALA A 460 0.33 5.58 9.47
C ALA A 460 0.19 7.11 9.56
N THR A 461 1.24 7.83 9.92
CA THR A 461 1.24 9.30 10.04
C THR A 461 1.04 9.99 8.70
N GLY A 462 1.57 9.44 7.62
CA GLY A 462 1.37 9.96 6.26
C GLY A 462 -0.11 10.07 5.88
N SER A 463 -0.96 9.12 6.30
CA SER A 463 -2.39 9.13 6.03
C SER A 463 -3.17 10.19 6.85
N SER A 464 -2.58 10.71 7.91
CA SER A 464 -3.24 11.61 8.88
C SER A 464 -2.88 13.08 8.71
N LYS A 465 -1.84 13.38 7.93
CA LYS A 465 -1.38 14.75 7.66
C LYS A 465 -2.24 15.45 6.62
N GLU A 466 -2.26 16.77 6.67
CA GLU A 466 -2.78 17.57 5.55
C GLU A 466 -1.92 17.30 4.30
N HIS A 467 -2.59 17.06 3.18
CA HIS A 467 -1.91 16.82 1.91
C HIS A 467 -1.56 18.14 1.26
N THR A 468 -0.31 18.55 1.43
CA THR A 468 0.32 19.66 0.73
C THR A 468 1.28 19.12 -0.33
N GLN A 469 1.77 19.97 -1.22
CA GLN A 469 2.83 19.60 -2.17
C GLN A 469 4.06 19.02 -1.48
N GLU A 470 4.41 19.51 -0.30
CA GLU A 470 5.56 19.05 0.48
C GLU A 470 5.33 17.66 1.11
N SER A 471 4.10 17.29 1.43
CA SER A 471 3.80 16.02 2.09
C SER A 471 3.99 14.79 1.19
N ILE A 472 4.00 14.97 -0.14
CA ILE A 472 4.28 13.90 -1.11
C ILE A 472 5.74 13.44 -1.04
N LEU A 473 6.64 14.35 -0.69
CA LEU A 473 8.08 14.07 -0.58
C LEU A 473 8.48 13.53 0.81
N GLN A 474 7.54 13.44 1.74
CA GLN A 474 7.79 13.05 3.14
C GLN A 474 7.30 11.64 3.48
N CYS A 475 6.92 10.84 2.50
CA CYS A 475 6.48 9.46 2.71
C CYS A 475 7.63 8.48 2.80
#